data_0af79ac85f7667ae34220a84bb03698a
#
_entry.id   0af79ac85f7667ae34220a84bb03698a
#
_cell.length_a   1.000
_cell.length_b   1.000
_cell.length_c   1.000
_cell.angle_alpha   90.00
_cell.angle_beta   90.00
_cell.angle_gamma   90.00
#
_symmetry.space_group_name_H-M   'P 1'
#
loop_
_entity.id
_entity.type
_entity.pdbx_description
1 polymer ?
#
loop_
_entity_poly.entity_id
_entity_poly.type
_entity_poly.pdbx_seq_one_letter_code
_entity_poly.pdbx_strand_id
1 'polypeptide(L)'
;AILTDEITKAWSGFTVKEYKNHKDLKKENLRDHMTNLELVLNMLAEATTTEISKQKAPKNFSESKVIAKQGGTIAGNTRKEIEEKTGKRIVSKTSAKKFLINNEENQNPKSIE
;
A
#
# COMPACT_ATOMS: atom_id res chain seq x y z
N ALA A 1 11.79 -1.64 7.97
CA ALA A 1 12.93 -1.49 7.24
C ALA A 1 13.01 -2.36 6.00
N ILE A 2 13.94 -3.33 5.93
CA ILE A 2 14.09 -4.07 4.67
C ILE A 2 12.88 -4.92 4.32
N LEU A 3 12.29 -5.60 5.31
CA LEU A 3 11.10 -6.41 5.06
C LEU A 3 9.90 -5.55 4.69
N THR A 4 9.80 -4.37 5.25
CA THR A 4 8.75 -3.43 4.89
C THR A 4 8.85 -3.05 3.41
N ASP A 5 10.06 -2.82 2.91
CA ASP A 5 10.27 -2.53 1.49
C ASP A 5 9.89 -3.71 0.61
N GLU A 6 10.23 -4.93 1.02
CA GLU A 6 9.85 -6.12 0.25
C GLU A 6 8.33 -6.25 0.15
N ILE A 7 7.63 -6.07 1.26
CA ILE A 7 6.17 -6.13 1.31
C ILE A 7 5.56 -5.04 0.43
N THR A 8 6.02 -3.81 0.62
CA THR A 8 5.48 -2.64 -0.09
C THR A 8 5.72 -2.76 -1.60
N LYS A 9 6.92 -3.15 -1.98
CA LYS A 9 7.25 -3.31 -3.40
C LYS A 9 6.44 -4.42 -4.05
N ALA A 10 6.23 -5.51 -3.33
CA ALA A 10 5.49 -6.65 -3.88
C ALA A 10 4.02 -6.32 -4.15
N TRP A 11 3.39 -5.48 -3.32
CA TRP A 11 1.99 -5.15 -3.56
C TRP A 11 1.79 -3.88 -4.38
N SER A 12 2.66 -2.87 -4.20
CA SER A 12 2.46 -1.56 -4.84
C SER A 12 3.31 -1.34 -6.09
N GLY A 13 4.41 -2.08 -6.21
CA GLY A 13 5.38 -1.86 -7.27
C GLY A 13 6.47 -0.86 -6.88
N PHE A 14 6.39 -0.27 -5.70
CA PHE A 14 7.35 0.73 -5.22
C PHE A 14 7.94 0.33 -3.88
N THR A 15 9.22 0.65 -3.67
CA THR A 15 9.78 0.66 -2.32
C THR A 15 9.14 1.82 -1.55
N VAL A 16 9.32 1.85 -0.22
CA VAL A 16 8.78 2.94 0.59
C VAL A 16 9.28 4.29 0.09
N LYS A 17 10.56 4.38 -0.22
CA LYS A 17 11.15 5.64 -0.71
C LYS A 17 10.56 6.07 -2.05
N GLU A 18 10.42 5.12 -2.97
CA GLU A 18 9.83 5.39 -4.29
C GLU A 18 8.38 5.82 -4.16
N TYR A 19 7.65 5.18 -3.26
CA TYR A 19 6.25 5.50 -3.01
C TYR A 19 6.10 6.91 -2.44
N LYS A 20 6.96 7.27 -1.49
CA LYS A 20 6.99 8.64 -0.95
C LYS A 20 7.27 9.65 -2.03
N ASN A 21 8.25 9.37 -2.91
CA ASN A 21 8.55 10.26 -4.03
C ASN A 21 7.34 10.39 -4.96
N HIS A 22 6.62 9.31 -5.20
CA HIS A 22 5.44 9.32 -6.05
C HIS A 22 4.33 10.24 -5.47
N LYS A 23 4.23 10.32 -4.16
CA LYS A 23 3.27 11.19 -3.47
C LYS A 23 3.84 12.56 -3.12
N ASP A 24 5.07 12.85 -3.51
CA ASP A 24 5.75 14.11 -3.21
C ASP A 24 5.92 14.31 -1.71
N LEU A 25 6.30 13.24 -1.01
CA LEU A 25 6.58 13.28 0.42
C LEU A 25 8.08 13.26 0.64
N LYS A 26 8.55 13.86 1.72
CA LYS A 26 9.96 13.86 2.09
C LYS A 26 10.18 13.11 3.40
N LYS A 27 9.86 13.74 4.52
CA LYS A 27 10.03 13.14 5.83
C LYS A 27 8.74 12.60 6.42
N GLU A 28 7.63 12.93 5.79
CA GLU A 28 6.32 12.54 6.29
C GLU A 28 6.17 11.01 6.27
N ASN A 29 5.34 10.51 7.15
CA ASN A 29 5.03 9.10 7.20
C ASN A 29 4.14 8.72 6.02
N LEU A 30 4.58 7.75 5.24
CA LEU A 30 3.84 7.31 4.05
C LEU A 30 2.42 6.87 4.39
N ARG A 31 2.28 6.12 5.48
CA ARG A 31 0.99 5.56 5.89
C ARG A 31 -0.06 6.65 6.15
N ASP A 32 0.35 7.77 6.71
CA ASP A 32 -0.55 8.89 6.99
C ASP A 32 -1.06 9.57 5.72
N HIS A 33 -0.42 9.32 4.60
CA HIS A 33 -0.75 9.94 3.32
C HIS A 33 -1.30 8.96 2.30
N MET A 34 -1.56 7.73 2.70
CA MET A 34 -2.19 6.75 1.84
C MET A 34 -3.70 6.97 1.78
N THR A 35 -4.28 6.77 0.60
CA THR A 35 -5.73 6.75 0.47
C THR A 35 -6.28 5.52 1.18
N ASN A 36 -7.59 5.48 1.35
CA ASN A 36 -8.23 4.39 2.07
C ASN A 36 -7.89 3.03 1.47
N LEU A 37 -7.98 2.90 0.16
CA LEU A 37 -7.72 1.62 -0.51
C LEU A 37 -6.24 1.24 -0.47
N GLU A 38 -5.35 2.22 -0.59
CA GLU A 38 -3.92 1.97 -0.44
C GLU A 38 -3.62 1.43 0.95
N LEU A 39 -4.22 2.04 1.97
CA LEU A 39 -3.99 1.62 3.35
C LEU A 39 -4.51 0.21 3.59
N VAL A 40 -5.70 -0.11 3.09
CA VAL A 40 -6.29 -1.45 3.25
C VAL A 40 -5.40 -2.51 2.58
N LEU A 41 -4.90 -2.23 1.39
CA LEU A 41 -4.02 -3.18 0.68
C LEU A 41 -2.68 -3.35 1.41
N ASN A 42 -2.14 -2.27 1.95
CA ASN A 42 -0.92 -2.36 2.73
C ASN A 42 -1.13 -3.24 3.97
N MET A 43 -2.24 -3.05 4.64
CA MET A 43 -2.60 -3.86 5.82
C MET A 43 -2.83 -5.32 5.45
N LEU A 44 -3.46 -5.58 4.30
CA LEU A 44 -3.63 -6.94 3.80
C LEU A 44 -2.28 -7.61 3.55
N ALA A 45 -1.35 -6.89 2.93
CA ALA A 45 -0.01 -7.41 2.68
C ALA A 45 0.70 -7.76 3.97
N GLU A 46 0.61 -6.89 4.98
CA GLU A 46 1.24 -7.11 6.28
C GLU A 46 0.60 -8.28 7.03
N ALA A 47 -0.71 -8.32 7.06
CA ALA A 47 -1.44 -9.37 7.77
C ALA A 47 -1.19 -10.75 7.12
N THR A 48 -1.19 -10.80 5.80
CA THR A 48 -0.94 -12.04 5.07
C THR A 48 0.48 -12.52 5.30
N THR A 49 1.45 -11.62 5.26
CA THR A 49 2.85 -11.95 5.57
C THR A 49 2.98 -12.52 6.97
N THR A 50 2.32 -11.90 7.94
CA THR A 50 2.33 -12.37 9.34
C THR A 50 1.75 -13.78 9.44
N GLU A 51 0.63 -14.01 8.77
CA GLU A 51 -0.03 -15.32 8.84
C GLU A 51 0.83 -16.41 8.20
N ILE A 52 1.42 -16.13 7.04
CA ILE A 52 2.32 -17.08 6.38
C ILE A 52 3.54 -17.37 7.27
N SER A 53 4.08 -16.32 7.91
CA SER A 53 5.21 -16.47 8.83
C SER A 53 4.89 -17.41 10.00
N LYS A 54 3.69 -17.29 10.55
CA LYS A 54 3.24 -18.16 11.64
C LYS A 54 3.19 -19.62 11.21
N GLN A 55 2.71 -19.88 10.00
CA GLN A 55 2.56 -21.24 9.50
C GLN A 55 3.89 -21.86 9.08
N LYS A 56 4.78 -21.07 8.50
CA LYS A 56 6.03 -21.59 7.94
C LYS A 56 7.23 -21.47 8.88
N ALA A 57 7.14 -20.66 9.92
CA ALA A 57 8.19 -20.47 10.93
C ALA A 57 9.56 -20.26 10.29
N PRO A 58 9.79 -19.12 9.61
CA PRO A 58 11.07 -18.89 8.93
C PRO A 58 12.23 -18.90 9.89
N LYS A 59 13.34 -19.51 9.46
CA LYS A 59 14.52 -19.71 10.32
C LYS A 59 15.59 -18.64 10.15
N ASN A 60 15.51 -17.87 9.07
CA ASN A 60 16.51 -16.84 8.81
C ASN A 60 15.91 -15.72 7.99
N PHE A 61 16.71 -14.69 7.76
CA PHE A 61 16.26 -13.49 7.03
C PHE A 61 15.84 -13.82 5.60
N SER A 62 16.57 -14.69 4.92
CA SER A 62 16.26 -15.06 3.54
C SER A 62 14.87 -15.68 3.43
N GLU A 63 14.51 -16.55 4.35
CA GLU A 63 13.18 -17.18 4.38
C GLU A 63 12.10 -16.15 4.68
N SER A 64 12.37 -15.25 5.62
CA SER A 64 11.44 -14.16 5.95
C SER A 64 11.21 -13.24 4.74
N LYS A 65 12.26 -12.98 3.97
CA LYS A 65 12.15 -12.14 2.77
C LYS A 65 11.27 -12.79 1.70
N VAL A 66 11.40 -14.09 1.51
CA VAL A 66 10.54 -14.84 0.58
C VAL A 66 9.07 -14.75 1.02
N ILE A 67 8.83 -14.91 2.32
CA ILE A 67 7.46 -14.81 2.87
C ILE A 67 6.90 -13.40 2.69
N ALA A 68 7.72 -12.37 2.92
CA ALA A 68 7.29 -10.98 2.72
C ALA A 68 6.86 -10.74 1.27
N LYS A 69 7.60 -11.30 0.32
CA LYS A 69 7.23 -11.22 -1.09
C LYS A 69 5.92 -11.95 -1.38
N GLN A 70 5.72 -13.11 -0.76
CA GLN A 70 4.49 -13.88 -0.95
C GLN A 70 3.28 -13.11 -0.42
N GLY A 71 3.38 -12.57 0.79
CA GLY A 71 2.29 -11.79 1.38
C GLY A 71 1.98 -10.54 0.59
N GLY A 72 3.04 -9.83 0.17
CA GLY A 72 2.87 -8.64 -0.65
C GLY A 72 2.26 -8.97 -2.02
N THR A 73 2.66 -10.09 -2.61
CA THR A 73 2.15 -10.50 -3.92
C THR A 73 0.64 -10.79 -3.88
N ILE A 74 0.16 -11.37 -2.79
CA ILE A 74 -1.29 -11.62 -2.63
C ILE A 74 -2.05 -10.30 -2.65
N ALA A 75 -1.58 -9.31 -1.90
CA ALA A 75 -2.20 -7.99 -1.91
C ALA A 75 -2.04 -7.31 -3.28
N GLY A 76 -0.89 -7.50 -3.93
CA GLY A 76 -0.65 -6.97 -5.27
C GLY A 76 -1.58 -7.54 -6.32
N ASN A 77 -1.87 -8.82 -6.23
CA ASN A 77 -2.83 -9.45 -7.14
C ASN A 77 -4.24 -8.90 -6.89
N THR A 78 -4.59 -8.68 -5.64
CA THR A 78 -5.86 -8.04 -5.27
C THR A 78 -5.93 -6.62 -5.83
N ARG A 79 -4.84 -5.86 -5.71
CA ARG A 79 -4.76 -4.51 -6.27
C ARG A 79 -5.02 -4.52 -7.77
N LYS A 80 -4.35 -5.41 -8.49
CA LYS A 80 -4.49 -5.50 -9.93
C LYS A 80 -5.93 -5.83 -10.35
N GLU A 81 -6.58 -6.72 -9.61
CA GLU A 81 -7.95 -7.10 -9.89
C GLU A 81 -8.90 -5.92 -9.68
N ILE A 82 -8.70 -5.15 -8.62
CA ILE A 82 -9.51 -3.96 -8.37
C ILE A 82 -9.29 -2.92 -9.47
N GLU A 83 -8.04 -2.71 -9.87
CA GLU A 83 -7.71 -1.76 -10.94
C GLU A 83 -8.34 -2.16 -12.25
N GLU A 84 -8.37 -3.46 -12.54
CA GLU A 84 -9.00 -3.97 -13.75
C GLU A 84 -10.51 -3.70 -13.77
N LYS A 85 -11.16 -3.92 -12.64
CA LYS A 85 -12.62 -3.75 -12.55
C LYS A 85 -13.05 -2.29 -12.48
N THR A 86 -12.22 -1.42 -11.91
CA THR A 86 -12.56 -0.01 -11.76
C THR A 86 -12.00 0.87 -12.88
N GLY A 87 -11.00 0.40 -13.59
CA GLY A 87 -10.32 1.18 -14.62
C GLY A 87 -9.43 2.27 -14.06
N LYS A 88 -9.13 2.24 -12.77
CA LYS A 88 -8.32 3.27 -12.11
C LYS A 88 -7.18 2.65 -11.34
N ARG A 89 -6.05 3.36 -11.27
CA ARG A 89 -4.92 2.94 -10.46
C ARG A 89 -5.20 3.24 -8.99
N ILE A 90 -4.84 2.29 -8.13
CA ILE A 90 -4.99 2.44 -6.68
C ILE A 90 -3.83 3.25 -6.11
N VAL A 91 -2.59 2.89 -6.47
CA VAL A 91 -1.41 3.62 -6.02
C VAL A 91 -1.38 4.95 -6.76
N SER A 92 -1.67 6.01 -6.04
CA SER A 92 -1.85 7.32 -6.64
C SER A 92 -0.91 8.35 -6.05
N LYS A 93 -0.80 9.47 -6.75
CA LYS A 93 -0.04 10.61 -6.26
C LYS A 93 -0.80 11.37 -5.19
N THR A 94 -2.10 11.11 -5.07
CA THR A 94 -2.96 11.82 -4.13
C THR A 94 -2.70 11.37 -2.71
N SER A 95 -2.42 12.33 -1.83
CA SER A 95 -2.34 12.10 -0.40
C SER A 95 -3.74 12.17 0.21
N ALA A 96 -4.03 11.33 1.20
CA ALA A 96 -5.30 11.38 1.90
C ALA A 96 -5.55 12.76 2.50
N LYS A 97 -4.51 13.42 3.01
CA LYS A 97 -4.63 14.76 3.58
C LYS A 97 -4.95 15.80 2.51
N LYS A 98 -4.29 15.70 1.34
CA LYS A 98 -4.58 16.60 0.23
C LYS A 98 -6.00 16.41 -0.29
N PHE A 99 -6.44 15.16 -0.34
CA PHE A 99 -7.81 14.84 -0.75
C PHE A 99 -8.84 15.47 0.18
N LEU A 100 -8.63 15.38 1.49
CA LEU A 100 -9.53 15.96 2.47
C LEU A 100 -9.56 17.49 2.37
N ILE A 101 -8.40 18.12 2.18
CA ILE A 101 -8.33 19.57 2.01
C ILE A 101 -9.09 20.01 0.76
N ASN A 102 -8.89 19.31 -0.34
CA ASN A 102 -9.59 19.65 -1.60
C ASN A 102 -11.10 19.49 -1.45
N ASN A 103 -11.55 18.47 -0.74
CA ASN A 103 -12.98 18.27 -0.49
C ASN A 103 -13.56 19.38 0.35
N GLU A 104 -12.84 19.86 1.36
CA GLU A 104 -13.27 20.98 2.18
C GLU A 104 -13.37 22.26 1.38
N GLU A 105 -12.39 22.53 0.52
CA GLU A 105 -12.39 23.72 -0.34
C GLU A 105 -13.55 23.73 -1.31
N ASN A 106 -13.86 22.61 -1.91
CA ASN A 106 -14.89 22.52 -2.93
C ASN A 106 -16.29 22.52 -2.35
N GLN A 107 -16.48 21.99 -1.15
CA GLN A 107 -17.78 21.97 -0.47
C GLN A 107 -18.92 21.52 -1.36
N ASN A 108 -18.65 20.64 -2.30
CA ASN A 108 -19.65 20.24 -3.29
C ASN A 108 -20.33 18.95 -2.84
N PRO A 109 -21.66 18.99 -2.57
CA PRO A 109 -22.40 17.78 -2.14
C PRO A 109 -22.29 16.62 -3.10
N LYS A 110 -22.10 16.87 -4.37
CA LYS A 110 -21.96 15.81 -5.38
C LYS A 110 -20.69 15.00 -5.19
N SER A 111 -19.68 15.55 -4.56
CA SER A 111 -18.44 14.83 -4.32
C SER A 111 -18.60 13.74 -3.28
N ILE A 112 -19.70 13.74 -2.55
CA ILE A 112 -19.99 12.77 -1.51
C ILE A 112 -20.60 11.50 -2.10
N GLU A 113 -21.18 11.61 -3.24
CA GLU A 113 -21.74 10.46 -3.94
C GLU A 113 -20.65 9.59 -4.52
#